data_1df109dff9cc40534663ab973abc7d75
#
_entry.id   1df109dff9cc40534663ab973abc7d75
#
_cell.length_a   1.000
_cell.length_b   1.000
_cell.length_c   1.000
_cell.angle_alpha   90.00
_cell.angle_beta   90.00
_cell.angle_gamma   90.00
#
_symmetry.space_group_name_H-M   'P 1'
#
loop_
_entity.id
_entity.type
_entity.pdbx_description
1 polymer ?
#
loop_
_entity_poly.entity_id
_entity_poly.type
_entity_poly.pdbx_seq_one_letter_code
_entity_poly.pdbx_strand_id
1 'polypeptide(L)'
;FGRDNRGSLITVKRGSVTGHKAINPGVVNVVEYIMIYTKNKRLWNPKKVYRARGRNVRYNNYIVNRNEPIEKWEFSSLLDAFATEKKLKKRELKKALGENYESELYDFVKAHANSVIQFAYPDEDSVGQETRDLIRKSKNNSNQVFLQHREGESDIYLRNGQRLLFYSDRLMEIDGELVTGELVSDFWDDVLPNDLAGEGTVKFKKGKKPEKAVKRVIELFTDSQDDIVLDFFMGSGTIPAVCHKMGVRYIGIEQMDYIKDIAVKRMCFVIAGADKKGITKAVGWKGGGSFVYCELAKLNQNF
;
A
#
# COMPACT_ATOMS: atom_id res chain seq x y z
N PHE A 1 -25.77 13.35 -6.63
CA PHE A 1 -25.10 13.14 -5.33
C PHE A 1 -25.05 14.41 -4.45
N GLY A 2 -25.06 15.63 -5.05
CA GLY A 2 -24.98 16.92 -4.33
C GLY A 2 -23.57 17.26 -3.81
N ARG A 3 -23.33 18.56 -3.55
CA ARG A 3 -22.02 19.04 -3.09
C ARG A 3 -21.66 18.52 -1.70
N ASP A 4 -22.64 18.37 -0.83
CA ASP A 4 -22.44 17.96 0.57
C ASP A 4 -22.01 16.50 0.72
N ASN A 5 -22.28 15.68 -0.30
CA ASN A 5 -21.91 14.28 -0.33
C ASN A 5 -20.59 14.00 -1.08
N ARG A 6 -19.88 15.05 -1.46
CA ARG A 6 -18.54 14.90 -2.03
C ARG A 6 -17.56 14.42 -0.94
N GLY A 7 -16.89 13.33 -1.23
CA GLY A 7 -15.74 12.83 -0.49
C GLY A 7 -14.43 13.44 -1.00
N SER A 8 -13.45 12.61 -1.26
CA SER A 8 -12.13 13.03 -1.73
C SER A 8 -12.08 13.21 -3.26
N LEU A 9 -11.17 14.06 -3.71
CA LEU A 9 -10.69 14.12 -5.08
C LEU A 9 -9.27 13.53 -5.09
N ILE A 10 -9.10 12.44 -5.83
CA ILE A 10 -7.81 11.76 -5.94
C ILE A 10 -7.20 12.08 -7.29
N THR A 11 -5.93 12.50 -7.28
CA THR A 11 -5.12 12.74 -8.47
C THR A 11 -4.28 11.50 -8.76
N VAL A 12 -4.45 10.91 -9.94
CA VAL A 12 -3.74 9.70 -10.36
C VAL A 12 -2.75 10.04 -11.46
N LYS A 13 -1.48 9.79 -11.23
CA LYS A 13 -0.43 9.94 -12.26
C LYS A 13 -0.57 8.84 -13.30
N ARG A 14 -0.80 9.21 -14.57
CA ARG A 14 -1.01 8.29 -15.69
C ARG A 14 0.09 8.28 -16.75
N GLY A 15 1.15 9.02 -16.54
CA GLY A 15 2.22 9.10 -17.55
C GLY A 15 3.38 9.99 -17.13
N SER A 16 4.28 10.20 -18.07
CA SER A 16 5.43 11.09 -17.94
C SER A 16 5.29 12.30 -18.86
N VAL A 17 6.14 13.29 -18.66
CA VAL A 17 6.26 14.49 -19.50
C VAL A 17 7.02 14.22 -20.82
N THR A 18 7.44 12.99 -21.09
CA THR A 18 8.21 12.58 -22.27
C THR A 18 7.32 12.05 -23.39
N GLY A 19 7.90 11.93 -24.60
CA GLY A 19 7.21 11.39 -25.79
C GLY A 19 6.34 12.42 -26.50
N HIS A 20 5.38 11.95 -27.29
CA HIS A 20 4.51 12.83 -28.12
C HIS A 20 3.76 13.91 -27.36
N LYS A 21 3.48 13.70 -26.08
CA LYS A 21 2.80 14.70 -25.24
C LYS A 21 3.66 15.95 -25.00
N ALA A 22 4.98 15.82 -25.02
CA ALA A 22 5.91 16.93 -24.82
C ALA A 22 5.97 17.92 -26.00
N ILE A 23 5.38 17.54 -27.15
CA ILE A 23 5.33 18.39 -28.35
C ILE A 23 4.21 19.45 -28.24
N ASN A 24 3.20 19.20 -27.40
CA ASN A 24 2.08 20.14 -27.25
C ASN A 24 2.53 21.38 -26.48
N PRO A 25 2.10 22.59 -26.91
CA PRO A 25 2.39 23.82 -26.19
C PRO A 25 1.70 23.83 -24.80
N GLY A 26 2.36 24.43 -23.81
CA GLY A 26 1.84 24.58 -22.47
C GLY A 26 2.18 23.45 -21.52
N VAL A 27 1.32 23.20 -20.52
CA VAL A 27 1.53 22.20 -19.48
C VAL A 27 1.13 20.81 -19.98
N VAL A 28 2.04 19.84 -19.83
CA VAL A 28 1.78 18.45 -20.21
C VAL A 28 0.85 17.79 -19.19
N ASN A 29 -0.33 17.36 -19.64
CA ASN A 29 -1.28 16.64 -18.80
C ASN A 29 -0.82 15.18 -18.59
N VAL A 30 -0.44 14.86 -17.37
CA VAL A 30 0.04 13.52 -16.96
C VAL A 30 -0.81 12.89 -15.87
N VAL A 31 -1.96 13.47 -15.55
CA VAL A 31 -2.84 13.00 -14.47
C VAL A 31 -4.25 12.69 -14.96
N GLU A 32 -4.94 11.85 -14.20
CA GLU A 32 -6.40 11.64 -14.22
C GLU A 32 -6.93 11.87 -12.80
N TYR A 33 -8.24 12.06 -12.70
CA TYR A 33 -8.90 12.31 -11.42
C TYR A 33 -9.93 11.24 -11.12
N ILE A 34 -9.99 10.83 -9.85
CA ILE A 34 -11.06 10.01 -9.30
C ILE A 34 -11.83 10.89 -8.32
N MET A 35 -13.10 11.12 -8.62
CA MET A 35 -14.01 11.86 -7.73
C MET A 35 -14.85 10.86 -6.93
N ILE A 36 -14.79 10.99 -5.62
CA ILE A 36 -15.53 10.14 -4.69
C ILE A 36 -16.77 10.90 -4.22
N TYR A 37 -17.91 10.24 -4.35
CA TYR A 37 -19.19 10.70 -3.81
C TYR A 37 -19.84 9.58 -3.02
N THR A 38 -20.55 9.94 -1.97
CA THR A 38 -21.35 9.01 -1.17
C THR A 38 -22.83 9.35 -1.24
N LYS A 39 -23.69 8.41 -0.94
CA LYS A 39 -25.13 8.68 -0.79
C LYS A 39 -25.39 9.55 0.44
N ASN A 40 -24.67 9.28 1.53
CA ASN A 40 -24.72 10.05 2.76
C ASN A 40 -23.30 10.08 3.40
N LYS A 41 -22.65 11.24 3.32
CA LYS A 41 -21.28 11.41 3.82
C LYS A 41 -21.16 11.18 5.33
N ARG A 42 -22.22 11.46 6.11
CA ARG A 42 -22.21 11.28 7.57
C ARG A 42 -22.18 9.82 7.99
N LEU A 43 -22.64 8.92 7.12
CA LEU A 43 -22.66 7.47 7.35
C LEU A 43 -21.45 6.76 6.74
N TRP A 44 -20.66 7.47 5.95
CA TRP A 44 -19.50 6.88 5.30
C TRP A 44 -18.27 6.90 6.20
N ASN A 45 -17.74 5.73 6.50
CA ASN A 45 -16.50 5.55 7.24
C ASN A 45 -15.46 4.84 6.36
N PRO A 46 -14.64 5.60 5.60
CA PRO A 46 -13.67 5.00 4.69
C PRO A 46 -12.57 4.26 5.45
N LYS A 47 -12.16 3.12 4.92
CA LYS A 47 -11.04 2.36 5.47
C LYS A 47 -9.71 3.08 5.25
N LYS A 48 -8.79 2.87 6.18
CA LYS A 48 -7.39 3.24 5.97
C LYS A 48 -6.75 2.24 5.01
N VAL A 49 -6.34 2.72 3.85
CA VAL A 49 -5.61 1.93 2.86
C VAL A 49 -4.14 2.30 2.92
N TYR A 50 -3.27 1.29 2.85
CA TYR A 50 -1.83 1.47 2.93
C TYR A 50 -1.18 1.05 1.62
N ARG A 51 -0.03 1.66 1.32
CA ARG A 51 0.84 1.25 0.22
C ARG A 51 2.21 0.86 0.77
N ALA A 52 2.89 -0.04 0.08
CA ALA A 52 4.25 -0.39 0.41
C ALA A 52 5.17 0.81 0.21
N ARG A 53 6.05 1.02 1.18
CA ARG A 53 7.12 2.02 1.15
C ARG A 53 8.46 1.32 1.33
N GLY A 54 9.51 1.88 0.77
CA GLY A 54 10.86 1.44 1.05
C GLY A 54 11.30 1.73 2.49
N ARG A 55 12.52 1.36 2.81
CA ARG A 55 13.10 1.54 4.14
C ARG A 55 12.96 3.00 4.64
N ASN A 56 12.45 3.17 5.86
CA ASN A 56 12.45 4.47 6.51
C ASN A 56 13.84 4.78 7.08
N VAL A 57 14.54 5.72 6.48
CA VAL A 57 15.95 6.08 6.83
C VAL A 57 16.12 6.65 8.23
N ARG A 58 15.04 7.10 8.89
CA ARG A 58 15.09 7.60 10.27
C ARG A 58 15.41 6.50 11.29
N TYR A 59 15.11 5.25 10.97
CA TYR A 59 15.45 4.09 11.76
C TYR A 59 16.89 3.68 11.47
N ASN A 60 17.81 4.30 12.17
CA ASN A 60 19.26 4.21 11.94
C ASN A 60 20.06 3.74 13.15
N ASN A 61 19.38 3.32 14.20
CA ASN A 61 19.99 2.74 15.40
C ASN A 61 19.56 1.28 15.53
N TYR A 62 20.36 0.53 16.28
CA TYR A 62 20.21 -0.90 16.47
C TYR A 62 20.51 -1.29 17.93
N ILE A 63 19.69 -2.19 18.50
CA ILE A 63 19.92 -2.79 19.82
C ILE A 63 20.64 -4.12 19.59
N VAL A 64 21.89 -4.20 20.00
CA VAL A 64 22.78 -5.35 19.72
C VAL A 64 22.31 -6.62 20.45
N ASN A 65 21.89 -6.48 21.68
CA ASN A 65 21.51 -7.56 22.59
C ASN A 65 20.04 -7.45 23.03
N ARG A 66 19.13 -7.28 22.08
CA ARG A 66 17.69 -7.05 22.31
C ARG A 66 17.02 -8.07 23.23
N ASN A 67 17.53 -9.31 23.27
CA ASN A 67 16.98 -10.40 24.09
C ASN A 67 17.44 -10.35 25.55
N GLU A 68 18.41 -9.50 25.89
CA GLU A 68 18.81 -9.27 27.26
C GLU A 68 17.81 -8.34 28.00
N PRO A 69 17.82 -8.29 29.33
CA PRO A 69 17.06 -7.31 30.09
C PRO A 69 17.35 -5.88 29.66
N ILE A 70 16.36 -5.00 29.73
CA ILE A 70 16.44 -3.62 29.20
C ILE A 70 17.58 -2.78 29.78
N GLU A 71 17.97 -3.08 31.00
CA GLU A 71 19.08 -2.41 31.71
C GLU A 71 20.45 -2.72 31.08
N LYS A 72 20.52 -3.80 30.31
CA LYS A 72 21.75 -4.27 29.67
C LYS A 72 21.81 -3.94 28.18
N TRP A 73 20.77 -3.29 27.63
CA TRP A 73 20.74 -3.04 26.19
C TRP A 73 21.91 -2.17 25.74
N GLU A 74 22.61 -2.66 24.73
CA GLU A 74 23.69 -1.99 24.04
C GLU A 74 23.20 -1.47 22.70
N PHE A 75 23.63 -0.28 22.34
CA PHE A 75 23.20 0.41 21.14
C PHE A 75 24.34 0.59 20.16
N SER A 76 24.09 0.35 18.88
CA SER A 76 25.00 0.64 17.79
C SER A 76 24.28 1.39 16.67
N SER A 77 25.02 1.87 15.66
CA SER A 77 24.35 2.31 14.45
C SER A 77 23.84 1.12 13.64
N LEU A 78 22.74 1.32 12.92
CA LEU A 78 22.18 0.30 12.02
C LEU A 78 23.24 -0.22 11.02
N LEU A 79 24.08 0.70 10.48
CA LEU A 79 25.10 0.32 9.50
C LEU A 79 26.26 -0.47 10.09
N ASP A 80 26.57 -0.26 11.38
CA ASP A 80 27.61 -1.06 12.06
C ASP A 80 27.10 -2.48 12.31
N ALA A 81 25.83 -2.63 12.73
CA ALA A 81 25.19 -3.93 12.89
C ALA A 81 25.12 -4.69 11.54
N PHE A 82 24.68 -4.02 10.47
CA PHE A 82 24.64 -4.59 9.14
C PHE A 82 26.01 -5.00 8.61
N ALA A 83 27.03 -4.17 8.84
CA ALA A 83 28.41 -4.48 8.47
C ALA A 83 28.94 -5.72 9.21
N THR A 84 28.62 -5.85 10.50
CA THR A 84 28.98 -7.01 11.31
C THR A 84 28.36 -8.30 10.75
N GLU A 85 27.07 -8.28 10.41
CA GLU A 85 26.41 -9.44 9.80
C GLU A 85 27.02 -9.83 8.45
N LYS A 86 27.33 -8.83 7.61
CA LYS A 86 27.98 -9.06 6.31
C LYS A 86 29.47 -9.40 6.41
N LYS A 87 30.06 -9.36 7.62
CA LYS A 87 31.52 -9.54 7.86
C LYS A 87 32.38 -8.55 7.03
N LEU A 88 31.88 -7.33 6.89
CA LEU A 88 32.52 -6.24 6.16
C LEU A 88 32.77 -5.05 7.08
N LYS A 89 33.68 -4.14 6.69
CA LYS A 89 33.77 -2.83 7.31
C LYS A 89 32.67 -1.91 6.76
N LYS A 90 32.08 -1.08 7.61
CA LYS A 90 31.02 -0.13 7.24
C LYS A 90 31.32 0.65 5.95
N ARG A 91 32.56 1.13 5.79
CA ARG A 91 33.01 1.88 4.60
C ARG A 91 33.05 1.05 3.31
N GLU A 92 33.05 -0.28 3.41
CA GLU A 92 33.14 -1.21 2.29
C GLU A 92 31.77 -1.67 1.79
N LEU A 93 30.72 -1.52 2.60
CA LEU A 93 29.37 -2.01 2.31
C LEU A 93 28.87 -1.61 0.91
N LYS A 94 28.87 -0.31 0.61
CA LYS A 94 28.35 0.17 -0.70
C LYS A 94 29.16 -0.35 -1.87
N LYS A 95 30.48 -0.46 -1.73
CA LYS A 95 31.35 -0.97 -2.79
C LYS A 95 31.17 -2.47 -2.99
N ALA A 96 31.06 -3.22 -1.90
CA ALA A 96 30.93 -4.68 -1.94
C ALA A 96 29.56 -5.13 -2.45
N LEU A 97 28.47 -4.43 -2.07
CA LEU A 97 27.11 -4.81 -2.41
C LEU A 97 26.60 -4.13 -3.70
N GLY A 98 27.24 -3.07 -4.17
CA GLY A 98 26.90 -2.39 -5.42
C GLY A 98 25.42 -1.97 -5.46
N GLU A 99 24.74 -2.33 -6.53
CA GLU A 99 23.31 -2.03 -6.75
C GLU A 99 22.37 -2.72 -5.75
N ASN A 100 22.81 -3.83 -5.13
CA ASN A 100 22.02 -4.56 -4.15
C ASN A 100 22.07 -3.96 -2.74
N TYR A 101 22.87 -2.92 -2.51
CA TYR A 101 23.09 -2.36 -1.18
C TYR A 101 21.79 -1.97 -0.47
N GLU A 102 20.90 -1.21 -1.13
CA GLU A 102 19.65 -0.75 -0.51
C GLU A 102 18.65 -1.90 -0.29
N SER A 103 18.57 -2.86 -1.20
CA SER A 103 17.68 -4.02 -1.04
C SER A 103 18.14 -4.93 0.10
N GLU A 104 19.42 -5.25 0.16
CA GLU A 104 19.98 -6.08 1.22
C GLU A 104 19.94 -5.41 2.61
N LEU A 105 20.17 -4.09 2.65
CA LEU A 105 19.99 -3.33 3.89
C LEU A 105 18.52 -3.32 4.33
N TYR A 106 17.57 -3.21 3.40
CA TYR A 106 16.15 -3.27 3.74
C TYR A 106 15.73 -4.66 4.22
N ASP A 107 16.25 -5.72 3.61
CA ASP A 107 15.99 -7.09 4.06
C ASP A 107 16.56 -7.35 5.46
N PHE A 108 17.77 -6.86 5.75
CA PHE A 108 18.34 -6.86 7.10
C PHE A 108 17.42 -6.14 8.10
N VAL A 109 16.94 -4.96 7.76
CA VAL A 109 16.05 -4.17 8.63
C VAL A 109 14.74 -4.92 8.90
N LYS A 110 14.16 -5.60 7.89
CA LYS A 110 12.95 -6.41 8.08
C LYS A 110 13.22 -7.63 8.98
N ALA A 111 14.31 -8.32 8.75
CA ALA A 111 14.71 -9.49 9.54
C ALA A 111 14.97 -9.15 11.02
N HIS A 112 15.49 -7.96 11.28
CA HIS A 112 15.85 -7.48 12.63
C HIS A 112 14.95 -6.37 13.15
N ALA A 113 13.69 -6.30 12.68
CA ALA A 113 12.80 -5.16 12.94
C ALA A 113 12.57 -4.85 14.43
N ASN A 114 12.61 -5.87 15.29
CA ASN A 114 12.51 -5.72 16.75
C ASN A 114 13.75 -5.09 17.42
N SER A 115 14.89 -5.07 16.72
CA SER A 115 16.14 -4.48 17.19
C SER A 115 16.46 -3.16 16.51
N VAL A 116 15.87 -2.90 15.34
CA VAL A 116 16.05 -1.65 14.60
C VAL A 116 15.13 -0.57 15.16
N ILE A 117 15.72 0.55 15.57
CA ILE A 117 15.00 1.62 16.25
C ILE A 117 15.31 3.01 15.70
N GLN A 118 14.39 3.91 16.01
CA GLN A 118 14.57 5.36 15.89
C GLN A 118 14.41 5.98 17.27
N PHE A 119 15.28 6.91 17.64
CA PHE A 119 15.06 7.81 18.77
C PHE A 119 14.22 9.01 18.31
N ALA A 120 13.15 9.33 19.05
CA ALA A 120 12.28 10.44 18.76
C ALA A 120 11.94 11.20 20.04
N TYR A 121 11.99 12.53 19.99
CA TYR A 121 11.49 13.35 21.11
C TYR A 121 9.97 13.24 21.16
N PRO A 122 9.39 12.82 22.31
CA PRO A 122 7.96 12.88 22.49
C PRO A 122 7.49 14.33 22.62
N ASP A 123 6.30 14.59 22.14
CA ASP A 123 5.61 15.84 22.45
C ASP A 123 5.08 15.77 23.90
N GLU A 124 5.74 16.52 24.80
CA GLU A 124 5.44 16.47 26.23
C GLU A 124 4.02 16.98 26.54
N ASP A 125 3.42 17.82 25.68
CA ASP A 125 2.06 18.33 25.86
C ASP A 125 1.00 17.28 25.51
N SER A 126 1.35 16.34 24.63
CA SER A 126 0.44 15.28 24.17
C SER A 126 0.47 14.00 25.01
N VAL A 127 1.35 13.90 26.02
CA VAL A 127 1.48 12.71 26.87
C VAL A 127 0.98 12.93 28.29
N GLY A 128 0.58 11.85 28.97
CA GLY A 128 0.14 11.89 30.36
C GLY A 128 1.25 12.24 31.37
N GLN A 129 0.87 12.58 32.60
CA GLN A 129 1.81 13.02 33.64
C GLN A 129 2.87 11.95 33.94
N GLU A 130 2.48 10.69 34.06
CA GLU A 130 3.38 9.57 34.32
C GLU A 130 4.49 9.47 33.25
N THR A 131 4.11 9.60 31.97
CA THR A 131 5.08 9.60 30.87
C THR A 131 6.02 10.81 30.94
N ARG A 132 5.50 12.00 31.29
CA ARG A 132 6.33 13.21 31.49
C ARG A 132 7.38 13.03 32.58
N ASP A 133 6.97 12.45 33.71
CA ASP A 133 7.89 12.19 34.82
C ASP A 133 8.96 11.17 34.45
N LEU A 134 8.56 10.14 33.67
CA LEU A 134 9.51 9.16 33.16
C LEU A 134 10.50 9.77 32.13
N ILE A 135 10.02 10.70 31.29
CA ILE A 135 10.89 11.46 30.37
C ILE A 135 11.96 12.23 31.16
N ARG A 136 11.55 12.96 32.22
CA ARG A 136 12.46 13.71 33.09
C ARG A 136 13.48 12.78 33.77
N LYS A 137 13.00 11.65 34.31
CA LYS A 137 13.87 10.64 34.93
C LYS A 137 14.87 10.08 33.96
N SER A 138 14.47 9.82 32.72
CA SER A 138 15.38 9.31 31.68
C SER A 138 16.41 10.35 31.20
N LYS A 139 16.09 11.64 31.20
CA LYS A 139 17.04 12.73 30.94
C LYS A 139 18.14 12.78 32.01
N ASN A 140 17.77 12.58 33.27
CA ASN A 140 18.73 12.60 34.39
C ASN A 140 19.62 11.32 34.43
N ASN A 141 19.22 10.26 33.75
CA ASN A 141 19.92 8.97 33.69
C ASN A 141 20.08 8.54 32.21
N SER A 142 20.84 9.31 31.44
CA SER A 142 20.89 9.24 29.98
C SER A 142 21.35 7.89 29.39
N ASN A 143 22.06 7.07 30.15
CA ASN A 143 22.57 5.77 29.72
C ASN A 143 21.61 4.61 30.00
N GLN A 144 20.55 4.84 30.80
CA GLN A 144 19.59 3.83 31.18
C GLN A 144 18.34 3.89 30.29
N VAL A 145 17.77 2.73 29.96
CA VAL A 145 16.46 2.61 29.35
C VAL A 145 15.39 2.48 30.43
N PHE A 146 14.32 3.22 30.29
CA PHE A 146 13.14 3.18 31.16
C PHE A 146 11.96 2.61 30.37
N LEU A 147 11.18 1.77 31.03
CA LEU A 147 9.98 1.15 30.47
C LEU A 147 8.74 1.61 31.21
N GLN A 148 7.73 2.05 30.47
CA GLN A 148 6.39 2.22 30.96
C GLN A 148 5.47 1.19 30.32
N HIS A 149 4.94 0.29 31.13
CA HIS A 149 3.88 -0.62 30.72
C HIS A 149 2.54 0.12 30.62
N ARG A 150 1.79 -0.17 29.57
CA ARG A 150 0.47 0.41 29.35
C ARG A 150 -0.54 -0.67 29.04
N GLU A 151 -1.57 -0.80 29.87
CA GLU A 151 -2.61 -1.80 29.67
C GLU A 151 -3.42 -1.49 28.41
N GLY A 152 -3.53 -2.47 27.49
CA GLY A 152 -4.25 -2.31 26.22
C GLY A 152 -3.56 -1.46 25.14
N GLU A 153 -2.35 -0.96 25.42
CA GLU A 153 -1.56 -0.17 24.47
C GLU A 153 -0.11 -0.67 24.39
N SER A 154 0.63 -0.20 23.38
CA SER A 154 2.05 -0.53 23.26
C SER A 154 2.88 0.14 24.36
N ASP A 155 3.82 -0.60 24.93
CA ASP A 155 4.78 -0.10 25.90
C ASP A 155 5.59 1.10 25.40
N ILE A 156 5.98 1.97 26.30
CA ILE A 156 6.85 3.10 26.00
C ILE A 156 8.25 2.83 26.56
N TYR A 157 9.24 2.87 25.70
CA TYR A 157 10.65 2.80 26.05
C TYR A 157 11.27 4.17 25.90
N LEU A 158 11.98 4.64 26.94
CA LEU A 158 12.59 5.97 27.00
C LEU A 158 14.08 5.87 27.34
N ARG A 159 14.91 6.65 26.65
CA ARG A 159 16.33 6.81 26.94
C ARG A 159 16.73 8.23 26.64
N ASN A 160 17.40 8.89 27.60
CA ASN A 160 17.85 10.28 27.45
C ASN A 160 16.75 11.25 26.97
N GLY A 161 15.55 11.11 27.52
CA GLY A 161 14.39 11.94 27.15
C GLY A 161 13.75 11.60 25.81
N GLN A 162 14.28 10.64 25.07
CA GLN A 162 13.77 10.21 23.78
C GLN A 162 13.05 8.88 23.86
N ARG A 163 11.97 8.75 23.10
CA ARG A 163 11.24 7.48 22.93
C ARG A 163 11.94 6.62 21.88
N LEU A 164 12.06 5.33 22.17
CA LEU A 164 12.48 4.32 21.22
C LEU A 164 11.26 3.90 20.41
N LEU A 165 11.31 4.07 19.10
CA LEU A 165 10.31 3.56 18.16
C LEU A 165 10.90 2.38 17.43
N PHE A 166 10.21 1.24 17.46
CA PHE A 166 10.70 0.01 16.82
C PHE A 166 10.25 -0.08 15.38
N TYR A 167 11.12 -0.64 14.53
CA TYR A 167 10.78 -0.82 13.12
C TYR A 167 9.67 -1.85 12.93
N SER A 168 9.56 -2.83 13.81
CA SER A 168 8.47 -3.81 13.85
C SER A 168 7.08 -3.16 13.83
N ASP A 169 6.91 -2.02 14.50
CA ASP A 169 5.64 -1.28 14.55
C ASP A 169 5.27 -0.62 13.22
N ARG A 170 6.20 -0.61 12.26
CA ARG A 170 6.01 -0.06 10.91
C ARG A 170 5.75 -1.12 9.85
N LEU A 171 6.00 -2.38 10.20
CA LEU A 171 5.78 -3.49 9.27
C LEU A 171 4.31 -3.90 9.29
N MET A 172 3.79 -4.12 8.11
CA MET A 172 2.47 -4.68 7.87
C MET A 172 2.46 -5.51 6.60
N GLU A 173 1.51 -6.40 6.51
CA GLU A 173 1.30 -7.17 5.29
C GLU A 173 0.58 -6.30 4.26
N ILE A 174 1.23 -6.05 3.12
CA ILE A 174 0.68 -5.34 1.97
C ILE A 174 0.97 -6.16 0.72
N ASP A 175 -0.07 -6.48 -0.02
CA ASP A 175 0.04 -7.24 -1.27
C ASP A 175 0.77 -8.60 -1.10
N GLY A 176 0.58 -9.25 0.07
CA GLY A 176 1.19 -10.55 0.41
C GLY A 176 2.67 -10.47 0.78
N GLU A 177 3.19 -9.29 1.05
CA GLU A 177 4.57 -9.08 1.49
C GLU A 177 4.61 -8.28 2.80
N LEU A 178 5.49 -8.68 3.73
CA LEU A 178 5.74 -7.91 4.95
C LEU A 178 6.66 -6.73 4.63
N VAL A 179 6.10 -5.53 4.66
CA VAL A 179 6.78 -4.29 4.23
C VAL A 179 6.42 -3.12 5.13
N THR A 180 7.18 -2.04 5.01
CA THR A 180 6.81 -0.77 5.65
C THR A 180 5.57 -0.20 4.97
N GLY A 181 4.51 0.02 5.74
CA GLY A 181 3.29 0.63 5.25
C GLY A 181 3.30 2.17 5.34
N GLU A 182 2.72 2.81 4.34
CA GLU A 182 2.43 4.24 4.31
C GLU A 182 0.97 4.44 3.94
N LEU A 183 0.25 5.30 4.67
CA LEU A 183 -1.12 5.65 4.33
C LEU A 183 -1.20 6.22 2.92
N VAL A 184 -2.18 5.77 2.17
CA VAL A 184 -2.46 6.30 0.82
C VAL A 184 -3.00 7.73 0.95
N SER A 185 -2.39 8.66 0.22
CA SER A 185 -2.85 10.04 0.11
C SER A 185 -3.84 10.23 -1.04
N ASP A 186 -4.23 11.46 -1.31
CA ASP A 186 -5.02 11.87 -2.47
C ASP A 186 -4.19 12.02 -3.76
N PHE A 187 -2.88 11.72 -3.70
CA PHE A 187 -2.00 11.69 -4.86
C PHE A 187 -1.42 10.29 -5.08
N TRP A 188 -1.79 9.64 -6.18
CA TRP A 188 -1.38 8.28 -6.53
C TRP A 188 -0.41 8.29 -7.72
N ASP A 189 0.86 8.11 -7.44
CA ASP A 189 1.94 8.07 -8.43
C ASP A 189 2.52 6.67 -8.67
N ASP A 190 2.03 5.68 -7.91
CA ASP A 190 2.54 4.31 -7.84
C ASP A 190 1.61 3.25 -8.45
N VAL A 191 0.49 3.66 -9.07
CA VAL A 191 -0.55 2.71 -9.53
C VAL A 191 -0.46 2.36 -11.01
N LEU A 192 0.33 3.10 -11.79
CA LEU A 192 0.50 2.81 -13.21
C LEU A 192 1.62 1.77 -13.39
N PRO A 193 1.30 0.54 -13.85
CA PRO A 193 2.32 -0.45 -14.14
C PRO A 193 3.07 -0.12 -15.42
N ASN A 194 4.32 -0.60 -15.53
CA ASN A 194 5.12 -0.47 -16.75
C ASN A 194 4.49 -1.19 -17.96
N ASP A 195 3.73 -2.26 -17.70
CA ASP A 195 3.09 -3.09 -18.73
C ASP A 195 1.56 -3.15 -18.50
N LEU A 196 0.91 -2.00 -18.52
CA LEU A 196 -0.55 -1.93 -18.44
C LEU A 196 -1.23 -2.71 -19.59
N ALA A 197 -0.62 -2.71 -20.79
CA ALA A 197 -1.19 -3.40 -21.93
C ALA A 197 -1.29 -4.92 -21.71
N GLY A 198 -0.38 -5.51 -20.95
CA GLY A 198 -0.37 -6.93 -20.62
C GLY A 198 -1.32 -7.35 -19.49
N GLU A 199 -1.87 -6.43 -18.71
CA GLU A 199 -2.83 -6.78 -17.65
C GLU A 199 -4.10 -7.40 -18.24
N GLY A 200 -4.66 -8.41 -17.56
CA GLY A 200 -5.89 -9.10 -17.94
C GLY A 200 -5.78 -9.92 -19.21
N THR A 201 -4.60 -10.08 -19.79
CA THR A 201 -4.33 -10.91 -20.99
C THR A 201 -5.17 -10.52 -22.23
N VAL A 202 -5.77 -9.31 -22.22
CA VAL A 202 -6.55 -8.76 -23.33
C VAL A 202 -5.99 -7.42 -23.79
N LYS A 203 -6.05 -7.17 -25.10
CA LYS A 203 -5.66 -5.88 -25.68
C LYS A 203 -6.87 -4.96 -25.72
N PHE A 204 -6.71 -3.73 -25.21
CA PHE A 204 -7.71 -2.67 -25.28
C PHE A 204 -7.03 -1.37 -25.69
N LYS A 205 -7.43 -0.79 -26.81
CA LYS A 205 -6.66 0.28 -27.45
C LYS A 205 -6.47 1.53 -26.59
N LYS A 206 -7.51 1.96 -25.86
CA LYS A 206 -7.47 3.16 -25.02
C LYS A 206 -8.38 3.00 -23.81
N GLY A 207 -7.99 3.59 -22.66
CA GLY A 207 -8.86 3.69 -21.50
C GLY A 207 -8.81 2.52 -20.50
N LYS A 208 -7.98 1.49 -20.74
CA LYS A 208 -7.75 0.42 -19.77
C LYS A 208 -7.21 1.00 -18.46
N LYS A 209 -7.83 0.67 -17.35
CA LYS A 209 -7.41 1.13 -16.02
C LYS A 209 -6.47 0.12 -15.37
N PRO A 210 -5.45 0.57 -14.61
CA PRO A 210 -4.59 -0.34 -13.86
C PRO A 210 -5.37 -1.08 -12.78
N GLU A 211 -5.19 -2.40 -12.67
CA GLU A 211 -5.84 -3.18 -11.63
C GLU A 211 -5.48 -2.72 -10.22
N LYS A 212 -4.24 -2.27 -10.00
CA LYS A 212 -3.78 -1.72 -8.70
C LYS A 212 -4.58 -0.48 -8.28
N ALA A 213 -4.91 0.41 -9.23
CA ALA A 213 -5.73 1.58 -8.93
C ALA A 213 -7.17 1.19 -8.57
N VAL A 214 -7.75 0.25 -9.32
CA VAL A 214 -9.10 -0.27 -9.08
C VAL A 214 -9.18 -1.00 -7.75
N LYS A 215 -8.20 -1.88 -7.44
CA LYS A 215 -8.10 -2.56 -6.13
C LYS A 215 -8.16 -1.54 -4.99
N ARG A 216 -7.35 -0.49 -5.05
CA ARG A 216 -7.30 0.55 -4.03
C ARG A 216 -8.63 1.30 -3.86
N VAL A 217 -9.35 1.55 -4.95
CA VAL A 217 -10.71 2.12 -4.88
C VAL A 217 -11.67 1.15 -4.18
N ILE A 218 -11.65 -0.13 -4.57
CA ILE A 218 -12.54 -1.14 -3.97
C ILE A 218 -12.24 -1.27 -2.48
N GLU A 219 -10.98 -1.32 -2.06
CA GLU A 219 -10.58 -1.37 -0.64
C GLU A 219 -11.09 -0.19 0.19
N LEU A 220 -11.22 1.00 -0.41
CA LEU A 220 -11.77 2.19 0.28
C LEU A 220 -13.26 2.10 0.55
N PHE A 221 -14.02 1.30 -0.25
CA PHE A 221 -15.47 1.33 -0.26
C PHE A 221 -16.15 0.03 0.16
N THR A 222 -15.45 -1.10 0.11
CA THR A 222 -16.04 -2.39 0.45
C THR A 222 -15.62 -2.83 1.85
N ASP A 223 -16.61 -3.26 2.65
CA ASP A 223 -16.40 -3.72 4.02
C ASP A 223 -16.51 -5.24 4.14
N SER A 224 -17.24 -5.86 3.24
CA SER A 224 -17.50 -7.30 3.25
C SER A 224 -17.51 -7.90 1.84
N GLN A 225 -17.47 -9.24 1.77
CA GLN A 225 -17.66 -9.96 0.52
C GLN A 225 -19.09 -9.88 -0.01
N ASP A 226 -20.04 -9.44 0.84
CA ASP A 226 -21.45 -9.26 0.46
C ASP A 226 -21.71 -7.95 -0.28
N ASP A 227 -20.76 -7.02 -0.24
CA ASP A 227 -20.85 -5.79 -1.00
C ASP A 227 -20.88 -6.07 -2.50
N ILE A 228 -21.62 -5.23 -3.25
CA ILE A 228 -21.76 -5.34 -4.69
C ILE A 228 -21.16 -4.12 -5.36
N VAL A 229 -20.21 -4.35 -6.24
CA VAL A 229 -19.62 -3.31 -7.09
C VAL A 229 -20.32 -3.31 -8.44
N LEU A 230 -20.91 -2.17 -8.83
CA LEU A 230 -21.52 -1.96 -10.14
C LEU A 230 -20.62 -1.13 -11.04
N ASP A 231 -20.28 -1.66 -12.21
CA ASP A 231 -19.57 -0.94 -13.28
C ASP A 231 -20.44 -0.92 -14.53
N PHE A 232 -21.06 0.22 -14.82
CA PHE A 232 -21.95 0.36 -15.96
C PHE A 232 -21.27 0.94 -17.21
N PHE A 233 -19.95 1.09 -17.20
CA PHE A 233 -19.08 1.38 -18.36
C PHE A 233 -17.87 0.45 -18.35
N MET A 234 -18.13 -0.86 -18.32
CA MET A 234 -17.15 -1.91 -17.99
C MET A 234 -15.92 -1.92 -18.90
N GLY A 235 -16.06 -1.55 -20.16
CA GLY A 235 -14.98 -1.47 -21.13
C GLY A 235 -14.20 -2.77 -21.24
N SER A 236 -12.93 -2.75 -20.79
CA SER A 236 -12.06 -3.93 -20.81
C SER A 236 -12.30 -4.92 -19.67
N GLY A 237 -13.30 -4.71 -18.80
CA GLY A 237 -13.60 -5.58 -17.67
C GLY A 237 -12.59 -5.51 -16.52
N THR A 238 -11.92 -4.37 -16.30
CA THR A 238 -10.94 -4.26 -15.22
C THR A 238 -11.58 -4.37 -13.84
N ILE A 239 -12.72 -3.67 -13.60
CA ILE A 239 -13.41 -3.70 -12.32
C ILE A 239 -13.94 -5.11 -12.01
N PRO A 240 -14.68 -5.79 -12.91
CA PRO A 240 -15.05 -7.19 -12.71
C PRO A 240 -13.87 -8.12 -12.40
N ALA A 241 -12.77 -7.99 -13.14
CA ALA A 241 -11.58 -8.82 -12.93
C ALA A 241 -10.96 -8.62 -11.54
N VAL A 242 -10.85 -7.37 -11.09
CA VAL A 242 -10.33 -7.04 -9.75
C VAL A 242 -11.27 -7.53 -8.66
N CYS A 243 -12.57 -7.27 -8.78
CA CYS A 243 -13.57 -7.76 -7.82
C CYS A 243 -13.54 -9.29 -7.70
N HIS A 244 -13.47 -10.01 -8.82
CA HIS A 244 -13.41 -11.47 -8.83
C HIS A 244 -12.16 -11.99 -8.12
N LYS A 245 -10.98 -11.40 -8.39
CA LYS A 245 -9.73 -11.75 -7.72
C LYS A 245 -9.75 -11.42 -6.22
N MET A 246 -10.51 -10.42 -5.80
CA MET A 246 -10.66 -10.01 -4.39
C MET A 246 -11.82 -10.73 -3.66
N GLY A 247 -12.62 -11.56 -4.35
CA GLY A 247 -13.78 -12.21 -3.78
C GLY A 247 -14.95 -11.27 -3.51
N VAL A 248 -15.00 -10.10 -4.13
CA VAL A 248 -16.09 -9.11 -4.02
C VAL A 248 -17.09 -9.33 -5.14
N ARG A 249 -18.40 -9.26 -4.82
CA ARG A 249 -19.47 -9.42 -5.81
C ARG A 249 -19.50 -8.23 -6.76
N TYR A 250 -19.83 -8.48 -8.03
CA TYR A 250 -19.85 -7.43 -9.04
C TYR A 250 -20.96 -7.61 -10.08
N ILE A 251 -21.35 -6.48 -10.68
CA ILE A 251 -22.20 -6.40 -11.86
C ILE A 251 -21.48 -5.50 -12.86
N GLY A 252 -21.17 -6.01 -14.05
CA GLY A 252 -20.55 -5.26 -15.13
C GLY A 252 -21.51 -5.08 -16.29
N ILE A 253 -21.64 -3.88 -16.82
CA ILE A 253 -22.50 -3.56 -17.97
C ILE A 253 -21.66 -2.90 -19.05
N GLU A 254 -21.79 -3.37 -20.29
CA GLU A 254 -21.17 -2.79 -21.47
C GLU A 254 -22.14 -2.87 -22.65
N GLN A 255 -22.31 -1.76 -23.35
CA GLN A 255 -23.22 -1.68 -24.49
C GLN A 255 -22.55 -2.01 -25.85
N MET A 256 -21.23 -2.04 -25.87
CA MET A 256 -20.46 -2.19 -27.10
C MET A 256 -20.29 -3.67 -27.46
N ASP A 257 -20.33 -3.99 -28.75
CA ASP A 257 -20.24 -5.35 -29.28
C ASP A 257 -18.94 -6.10 -28.91
N TYR A 258 -17.89 -5.39 -28.55
CA TYR A 258 -16.61 -5.99 -28.14
C TYR A 258 -16.66 -6.69 -26.77
N ILE A 259 -17.75 -6.62 -26.02
CA ILE A 259 -17.87 -7.20 -24.67
C ILE A 259 -17.44 -8.67 -24.62
N LYS A 260 -17.86 -9.48 -25.61
CA LYS A 260 -17.53 -10.92 -25.68
C LYS A 260 -16.03 -11.15 -25.88
N ASP A 261 -15.43 -10.41 -26.82
CA ASP A 261 -14.06 -10.60 -27.24
C ASP A 261 -13.02 -10.04 -26.27
N ILE A 262 -13.46 -9.11 -25.41
CA ILE A 262 -12.56 -8.39 -24.48
C ILE A 262 -12.92 -8.71 -23.03
N ALA A 263 -14.04 -8.23 -22.52
CA ALA A 263 -14.35 -8.34 -21.10
C ALA A 263 -14.69 -9.78 -20.68
N VAL A 264 -15.54 -10.47 -21.42
CA VAL A 264 -15.86 -11.89 -21.14
C VAL A 264 -14.61 -12.75 -21.27
N LYS A 265 -13.81 -12.54 -22.31
CA LYS A 265 -12.54 -13.26 -22.50
C LYS A 265 -11.56 -13.01 -21.37
N ARG A 266 -11.45 -11.76 -20.88
CA ARG A 266 -10.65 -11.43 -19.68
C ARG A 266 -11.12 -12.22 -18.48
N MET A 267 -12.43 -12.27 -18.22
CA MET A 267 -12.98 -13.02 -17.10
C MET A 267 -12.72 -14.52 -17.21
N CYS A 268 -12.74 -15.09 -18.42
CA CYS A 268 -12.33 -16.48 -18.65
C CYS A 268 -10.85 -16.71 -18.25
N PHE A 269 -9.95 -15.79 -18.60
CA PHE A 269 -8.55 -15.89 -18.18
C PHE A 269 -8.36 -15.75 -16.66
N VAL A 270 -9.14 -14.88 -16.02
CA VAL A 270 -9.11 -14.72 -14.56
C VAL A 270 -9.56 -16.02 -13.88
N ILE A 271 -10.68 -16.59 -14.28
CA ILE A 271 -11.22 -17.84 -13.72
C ILE A 271 -10.28 -19.01 -13.96
N ALA A 272 -9.71 -19.11 -15.15
CA ALA A 272 -8.72 -20.15 -15.50
C ALA A 272 -7.39 -19.99 -14.73
N GLY A 273 -7.18 -18.92 -13.98
CA GLY A 273 -5.92 -18.59 -13.33
C GLY A 273 -4.80 -18.30 -14.34
N ALA A 274 -5.14 -18.01 -15.60
CA ALA A 274 -4.19 -17.71 -16.67
C ALA A 274 -3.72 -16.24 -16.67
N ASP A 275 -4.48 -15.33 -16.06
CA ASP A 275 -4.05 -13.94 -15.84
C ASP A 275 -3.04 -13.88 -14.68
N LYS A 276 -1.75 -13.69 -15.03
CA LYS A 276 -0.64 -13.65 -14.07
C LYS A 276 -0.20 -12.23 -13.70
N LYS A 277 -0.84 -11.21 -14.27
CA LYS A 277 -0.46 -9.81 -14.11
C LYS A 277 -1.45 -9.05 -13.20
N GLY A 278 -1.28 -7.73 -13.13
CA GLY A 278 -2.09 -6.89 -12.29
C GLY A 278 -1.96 -7.24 -10.82
N ILE A 279 -3.09 -7.40 -10.13
CA ILE A 279 -3.12 -7.70 -8.68
C ILE A 279 -3.03 -9.20 -8.35
N THR A 280 -2.87 -10.07 -9.35
CA THR A 280 -2.93 -11.54 -9.17
C THR A 280 -2.00 -12.04 -8.05
N LYS A 281 -0.73 -11.59 -8.05
CA LYS A 281 0.23 -11.93 -6.99
C LYS A 281 -0.16 -11.30 -5.66
N ALA A 282 -0.57 -10.03 -5.69
CA ALA A 282 -0.88 -9.23 -4.51
C ALA A 282 -2.03 -9.81 -3.66
N VAL A 283 -3.01 -10.43 -4.32
CA VAL A 283 -4.17 -11.07 -3.66
C VAL A 283 -4.07 -12.60 -3.61
N GLY A 284 -2.94 -13.17 -4.03
CA GLY A 284 -2.72 -14.62 -4.04
C GLY A 284 -3.68 -15.38 -4.95
N TRP A 285 -4.22 -14.75 -6.01
CA TRP A 285 -5.22 -15.36 -6.89
C TRP A 285 -4.63 -16.52 -7.71
N LYS A 286 -5.30 -17.68 -7.69
CA LYS A 286 -4.88 -18.89 -8.41
C LYS A 286 -5.86 -19.34 -9.48
N GLY A 287 -7.01 -18.68 -9.60
CA GLY A 287 -8.12 -19.07 -10.46
C GLY A 287 -9.30 -19.61 -9.66
N GLY A 288 -10.38 -19.89 -10.34
CA GLY A 288 -11.62 -20.43 -9.77
C GLY A 288 -12.80 -19.47 -9.86
N GLY A 289 -13.92 -19.89 -9.29
CA GLY A 289 -15.17 -19.15 -9.32
C GLY A 289 -15.92 -19.28 -10.66
N SER A 290 -16.96 -18.49 -10.80
CA SER A 290 -17.78 -18.41 -12.03
C SER A 290 -18.39 -17.01 -12.15
N PHE A 291 -18.84 -16.67 -13.36
CA PHE A 291 -19.65 -15.49 -13.59
C PHE A 291 -20.78 -15.84 -14.57
N VAL A 292 -21.84 -15.04 -14.55
CA VAL A 292 -22.94 -15.16 -15.50
C VAL A 292 -22.80 -14.07 -16.55
N TYR A 293 -22.86 -14.45 -17.81
CA TYR A 293 -22.94 -13.52 -18.93
C TYR A 293 -24.37 -13.54 -19.50
N CYS A 294 -24.97 -12.36 -19.63
CA CYS A 294 -26.29 -12.17 -20.18
C CYS A 294 -26.29 -11.11 -21.27
N GLU A 295 -27.10 -11.32 -22.31
CA GLU A 295 -27.44 -10.28 -23.28
C GLU A 295 -28.88 -9.86 -23.07
N LEU A 296 -29.14 -8.54 -23.06
CA LEU A 296 -30.47 -8.04 -23.00
C LEU A 296 -31.17 -8.40 -24.32
N ALA A 297 -32.30 -9.10 -24.23
CA ALA A 297 -33.14 -9.36 -25.38
C ALA A 297 -33.63 -8.02 -25.98
N LYS A 298 -33.62 -7.93 -27.32
CA LYS A 298 -34.32 -6.82 -27.99
C LYS A 298 -35.79 -6.95 -27.64
N LEU A 299 -36.29 -6.06 -26.80
CA LEU A 299 -37.72 -5.96 -26.52
C LEU A 299 -38.43 -5.71 -27.85
N ASN A 300 -39.20 -6.70 -28.28
CA ASN A 300 -40.23 -6.69 -29.32
C ASN A 300 -40.07 -5.64 -30.43
N GLN A 301 -39.54 -6.06 -31.57
CA GLN A 301 -39.78 -5.39 -32.85
C GLN A 301 -41.17 -5.82 -33.44
N ASN A 302 -42.06 -6.39 -32.64
CA ASN A 302 -43.36 -6.84 -33.04
C ASN A 302 -44.45 -6.15 -32.20
N PHE A 303 -44.59 -4.85 -32.41
CA PHE A 303 -45.86 -4.14 -32.23
C PHE A 303 -46.05 -3.23 -33.44
#